data_48c1ef1f5101a7ce7943042322ff82ad
#
_entry.id   48c1ef1f5101a7ce7943042322ff82ad
#
_cell.length_a   1.000
_cell.length_b   1.000
_cell.length_c   1.000
_cell.angle_alpha   90.00
_cell.angle_beta   90.00
_cell.angle_gamma   90.00
#
_symmetry.space_group_name_H-M   'P 1'
#
loop_
_entity.id
_entity.type
_entity.pdbx_description
1 polymer ?
#
loop_
_entity_poly.entity_id
_entity_poly.type
_entity_poly.pdbx_seq_one_letter_code
_entity_poly.pdbx_strand_id
1 'polypeptide(L)'
;MREFHTGQWWADTLALLNVDFVQQSILAALLLGVLSGAIAPIIVMRNMSFAAHSTGELALMGAAAALLFGFSVSWGALLGAVCAAVILGVVGAREQDSIVAVVLSFGMGLSVLFIYLYPGRSSTAFSLLTGQIVGVSSSNMKMLAIMTVIVVAVIALLWRPLLFATADPTMAAASGVKVRLLSVLFAAVLGAVASQGVQIVGALLLLALLITPGAAAVKVTANPLVAVVLSAVFSVTAAVGGLVLSLAPGLPVSVFVTTLSFLIYLVCWFIEWLRGRRMDADEVRAASYAAGQGLSGVAGRAGQSGAAGLSSQPGADSSVPLCEADSCANSENHH
;
A
#
# COMPACT_ATOMS: atom_id res chain seq x y z
N MET A 1 34.46 13.72 -13.70
CA MET A 1 33.34 13.23 -14.51
C MET A 1 33.85 12.03 -15.25
N ARG A 2 33.47 10.80 -14.85
CA ARG A 2 33.81 9.58 -15.62
C ARG A 2 32.89 9.57 -16.83
N GLU A 3 33.50 9.50 -18.02
CA GLU A 3 32.76 9.35 -19.27
C GLU A 3 31.98 8.04 -19.22
N PHE A 4 30.67 8.13 -19.43
CA PHE A 4 29.78 6.97 -19.49
C PHE A 4 30.07 6.18 -20.76
N HIS A 5 30.95 5.19 -20.68
CA HIS A 5 31.11 4.19 -21.72
C HIS A 5 29.97 3.17 -21.62
N THR A 6 28.90 3.41 -22.34
CA THR A 6 27.69 2.56 -22.37
C THR A 6 27.93 1.09 -22.78
N GLY A 7 29.08 0.75 -23.32
CA GLY A 7 29.42 -0.61 -23.74
C GLY A 7 29.97 -1.53 -22.62
N GLN A 8 30.45 -0.98 -21.50
CA GLN A 8 31.05 -1.76 -20.39
C GLN A 8 30.12 -1.88 -19.18
N TRP A 9 29.00 -1.22 -19.19
CA TRP A 9 28.07 -1.14 -18.06
C TRP A 9 27.64 -2.52 -17.53
N TRP A 10 27.29 -3.46 -18.43
CA TRP A 10 26.89 -4.81 -18.02
C TRP A 10 28.07 -5.64 -17.48
N ALA A 11 29.27 -5.47 -18.06
CA ALA A 11 30.47 -6.17 -17.61
C ALA A 11 30.88 -5.68 -16.21
N ASP A 12 30.84 -4.39 -15.97
CA ASP A 12 31.15 -3.79 -14.66
C ASP A 12 30.12 -4.23 -13.60
N THR A 13 28.82 -4.26 -13.96
CA THR A 13 27.78 -4.75 -13.03
C THR A 13 28.00 -6.23 -12.68
N LEU A 14 28.30 -7.08 -13.66
CA LEU A 14 28.57 -8.51 -13.42
C LEU A 14 29.82 -8.75 -12.58
N ALA A 15 30.87 -7.94 -12.77
CA ALA A 15 32.09 -8.02 -11.95
C ALA A 15 31.78 -7.60 -10.49
N LEU A 16 30.98 -6.57 -10.28
CA LEU A 16 30.59 -6.10 -8.95
C LEU A 16 29.69 -7.09 -8.20
N LEU A 17 28.84 -7.86 -8.90
CA LEU A 17 27.98 -8.89 -8.30
C LEU A 17 28.76 -10.01 -7.58
N ASN A 18 30.00 -10.25 -7.95
CA ASN A 18 30.86 -11.26 -7.31
C ASN A 18 31.55 -10.76 -6.04
N VAL A 19 31.35 -9.52 -5.66
CA VAL A 19 31.97 -8.95 -4.45
C VAL A 19 31.07 -9.23 -3.24
N ASP A 20 31.66 -9.76 -2.16
CA ASP A 20 30.95 -10.21 -0.96
C ASP A 20 30.00 -9.15 -0.36
N PHE A 21 30.41 -7.88 -0.33
CA PHE A 21 29.57 -6.82 0.23
C PHE A 21 28.34 -6.52 -0.63
N VAL A 22 28.41 -6.72 -1.97
CA VAL A 22 27.29 -6.56 -2.88
C VAL A 22 26.30 -7.71 -2.70
N GLN A 23 26.78 -8.93 -2.53
CA GLN A 23 25.93 -10.08 -2.24
C GLN A 23 25.16 -9.91 -0.92
N GLN A 24 25.84 -9.40 0.12
CA GLN A 24 25.17 -9.05 1.37
C GLN A 24 24.09 -7.96 1.19
N SER A 25 24.38 -6.96 0.36
CA SER A 25 23.41 -5.89 0.05
C SER A 25 22.20 -6.41 -0.73
N ILE A 26 22.42 -7.34 -1.68
CA ILE A 26 21.34 -8.01 -2.42
C ILE A 26 20.46 -8.83 -1.47
N LEU A 27 21.09 -9.58 -0.55
CA LEU A 27 20.36 -10.35 0.45
C LEU A 27 19.55 -9.44 1.38
N ALA A 28 20.12 -8.30 1.79
CA ALA A 28 19.38 -7.29 2.58
C ALA A 28 18.19 -6.71 1.80
N ALA A 29 18.39 -6.36 0.53
CA ALA A 29 17.32 -5.85 -0.34
C ALA A 29 16.21 -6.89 -0.57
N LEU A 30 16.57 -8.16 -0.73
CA LEU A 30 15.64 -9.27 -0.88
C LEU A 30 14.80 -9.47 0.40
N LEU A 31 15.45 -9.56 1.56
CA LEU A 31 14.77 -9.73 2.84
C LEU A 31 13.84 -8.55 3.14
N LEU A 32 14.33 -7.34 2.89
CA LEU A 32 13.52 -6.13 3.08
C LEU A 32 12.35 -6.06 2.10
N GLY A 33 12.57 -6.47 0.84
CA GLY A 33 11.51 -6.58 -0.17
C GLY A 33 10.42 -7.56 0.23
N VAL A 34 10.79 -8.73 0.75
CA VAL A 34 9.81 -9.71 1.28
C VAL A 34 9.09 -9.15 2.50
N LEU A 35 9.84 -8.55 3.44
CA LEU A 35 9.29 -7.97 4.67
C LEU A 35 8.26 -6.87 4.37
N SER A 36 8.64 -5.90 3.52
CA SER A 36 7.77 -4.79 3.13
C SER A 36 6.58 -5.27 2.30
N GLY A 37 6.84 -6.13 1.30
CA GLY A 37 5.82 -6.63 0.39
C GLY A 37 4.76 -7.48 1.07
N ALA A 38 5.11 -8.20 2.13
CA ALA A 38 4.16 -9.02 2.90
C ALA A 38 3.12 -8.15 3.64
N ILE A 39 3.51 -6.99 4.15
CA ILE A 39 2.63 -6.11 4.92
C ILE A 39 1.92 -5.05 4.05
N ALA A 40 2.52 -4.65 2.93
CA ALA A 40 2.06 -3.55 2.10
C ALA A 40 0.60 -3.63 1.63
N PRO A 41 0.07 -4.77 1.13
CA PRO A 41 -1.33 -4.85 0.72
C PRO A 41 -2.30 -4.67 1.88
N ILE A 42 -1.92 -5.15 3.08
CA ILE A 42 -2.76 -5.02 4.28
C ILE A 42 -2.82 -3.55 4.73
N ILE A 43 -1.72 -2.82 4.64
CA ILE A 43 -1.66 -1.37 4.90
C ILE A 43 -2.63 -0.63 3.97
N VAL A 44 -2.59 -0.95 2.67
CA VAL A 44 -3.44 -0.31 1.65
C VAL A 44 -4.91 -0.65 1.85
N MET A 45 -5.24 -1.94 2.05
CA MET A 45 -6.62 -2.39 2.27
C MET A 45 -7.23 -1.82 3.55
N ARG A 46 -6.42 -1.50 4.57
CA ARG A 46 -6.86 -0.88 5.82
C ARG A 46 -6.84 0.65 5.78
N ASN A 47 -6.48 1.27 4.66
CA ASN A 47 -6.28 2.71 4.52
C ASN A 47 -5.29 3.31 5.53
N MET A 48 -4.25 2.54 5.90
CA MET A 48 -3.26 2.93 6.91
C MET A 48 -1.95 3.45 6.30
N SER A 49 -1.95 3.86 5.04
CA SER A 49 -0.73 4.33 4.35
C SER A 49 -0.11 5.55 5.04
N PHE A 50 -0.94 6.47 5.52
CA PHE A 50 -0.47 7.65 6.24
C PHE A 50 0.07 7.30 7.62
N ALA A 51 -0.56 6.36 8.31
CA ALA A 51 -0.08 5.82 9.58
C ALA A 51 1.26 5.08 9.43
N ALA A 52 1.45 4.36 8.33
CA ALA A 52 2.72 3.72 8.01
C ALA A 52 3.85 4.74 7.83
N HIS A 53 3.56 5.87 7.19
CA HIS A 53 4.53 6.97 7.05
C HIS A 53 4.93 7.56 8.41
N SER A 54 3.96 7.91 9.23
CA SER A 54 4.23 8.48 10.55
C SER A 54 5.02 7.53 11.46
N THR A 55 4.76 6.22 11.35
CA THR A 55 5.52 5.20 12.08
C THR A 55 6.99 5.17 11.64
N GLY A 56 7.27 5.34 10.34
CA GLY A 56 8.63 5.48 9.80
C GLY A 56 9.36 6.71 10.34
N GLU A 57 8.69 7.86 10.38
CA GLU A 57 9.27 9.11 10.90
C GLU A 57 9.53 9.05 12.41
N LEU A 58 8.65 8.44 13.19
CA LEU A 58 8.89 8.21 14.62
C LEU A 58 10.00 7.18 14.88
N ALA A 59 10.14 6.17 14.03
CA ALA A 59 11.28 5.27 14.07
C ALA A 59 12.59 6.01 13.80
N LEU A 60 12.60 6.92 12.81
CA LEU A 60 13.74 7.79 12.52
C LEU A 60 14.06 8.71 13.70
N MET A 61 13.06 9.33 14.30
CA MET A 61 13.23 10.17 15.49
C MET A 61 13.89 9.38 16.62
N GLY A 62 13.41 8.17 16.89
CA GLY A 62 13.99 7.30 17.90
C GLY A 62 15.43 6.87 17.57
N ALA A 63 15.71 6.58 16.30
CA ALA A 63 17.06 6.27 15.82
C ALA A 63 18.03 7.45 15.99
N ALA A 64 17.58 8.66 15.63
CA ALA A 64 18.36 9.89 15.76
C ALA A 64 18.62 10.26 17.23
N ALA A 65 17.60 10.09 18.10
CA ALA A 65 17.75 10.26 19.53
C ALA A 65 18.79 9.29 20.13
N ALA A 66 18.70 8.01 19.78
CA ALA A 66 19.65 7.00 20.24
C ALA A 66 21.09 7.32 19.76
N LEU A 67 21.24 7.77 18.52
CA LEU A 67 22.52 8.21 17.99
C LEU A 67 23.11 9.39 18.78
N LEU A 68 22.27 10.37 19.13
CA LEU A 68 22.68 11.56 19.91
C LEU A 68 23.13 11.17 21.32
N PHE A 69 22.39 10.28 21.99
CA PHE A 69 22.68 9.85 23.37
C PHE A 69 23.71 8.71 23.45
N GLY A 70 24.25 8.22 22.32
CA GLY A 70 25.25 7.17 22.27
C GLY A 70 24.70 5.74 22.51
N PHE A 71 23.36 5.56 22.38
CA PHE A 71 22.75 4.23 22.44
C PHE A 71 22.74 3.57 21.06
N SER A 72 22.39 2.29 21.00
CA SER A 72 22.26 1.60 19.73
C SER A 72 21.08 2.14 18.91
N VAL A 73 21.35 2.50 17.66
CA VAL A 73 20.36 3.06 16.71
C VAL A 73 19.17 2.11 16.52
N SER A 74 19.43 0.80 16.52
CA SER A 74 18.42 -0.23 16.34
C SER A 74 17.37 -0.25 17.46
N TRP A 75 17.81 -0.12 18.71
CA TRP A 75 16.90 -0.03 19.83
C TRP A 75 16.13 1.29 19.84
N GLY A 76 16.80 2.38 19.47
CA GLY A 76 16.14 3.68 19.36
C GLY A 76 15.04 3.71 18.29
N ALA A 77 15.33 3.17 17.12
CA ALA A 77 14.33 3.04 16.05
C ALA A 77 13.13 2.18 16.48
N LEU A 78 13.39 1.06 17.17
CA LEU A 78 12.33 0.18 17.67
C LEU A 78 11.45 0.88 18.73
N LEU A 79 12.07 1.61 19.67
CA LEU A 79 11.33 2.37 20.68
C LEU A 79 10.49 3.49 20.06
N GLY A 80 11.03 4.23 19.09
CA GLY A 80 10.28 5.24 18.34
C GLY A 80 9.08 4.63 17.60
N ALA A 81 9.28 3.48 16.95
CA ALA A 81 8.22 2.75 16.28
C ALA A 81 7.14 2.20 17.25
N VAL A 82 7.54 1.73 18.43
CA VAL A 82 6.60 1.29 19.47
C VAL A 82 5.79 2.48 20.01
N CYS A 83 6.42 3.64 20.22
CA CYS A 83 5.70 4.87 20.57
C CYS A 83 4.66 5.23 19.49
N ALA A 84 5.02 5.15 18.21
CA ALA A 84 4.08 5.32 17.11
C ALA A 84 2.91 4.33 17.20
N ALA A 85 3.19 3.06 17.41
CA ALA A 85 2.18 2.01 17.52
C ALA A 85 1.20 2.26 18.69
N VAL A 86 1.71 2.71 19.84
CA VAL A 86 0.89 3.06 21.00
C VAL A 86 0.00 4.26 20.69
N ILE A 87 0.56 5.34 20.12
CA ILE A 87 -0.20 6.54 19.74
C ILE A 87 -1.32 6.17 18.76
N LEU A 88 -0.99 5.45 17.69
CA LEU A 88 -1.96 5.00 16.68
C LEU A 88 -3.01 4.04 17.24
N GLY A 89 -2.64 3.20 18.20
CA GLY A 89 -3.54 2.26 18.86
C GLY A 89 -4.53 2.91 19.84
N VAL A 90 -4.15 4.02 20.45
CA VAL A 90 -4.98 4.79 21.39
C VAL A 90 -5.93 5.73 20.65
N VAL A 91 -5.47 6.31 19.56
CA VAL A 91 -6.26 7.21 18.70
C VAL A 91 -7.32 6.40 17.97
N GLY A 92 -8.59 6.74 18.15
CA GLY A 92 -9.71 6.08 17.47
C GLY A 92 -9.71 6.37 15.96
N ALA A 93 -10.31 5.48 15.19
CA ALA A 93 -10.34 5.54 13.72
C ALA A 93 -10.94 6.83 13.12
N ARG A 94 -11.67 7.61 13.90
CA ARG A 94 -12.42 8.80 13.44
C ARG A 94 -11.58 10.08 13.33
N GLU A 95 -10.45 10.16 14.06
CA GLU A 95 -9.56 11.33 14.09
C GLU A 95 -8.13 10.98 13.62
N GLN A 96 -7.97 9.81 13.03
CA GLN A 96 -6.66 9.22 12.74
C GLN A 96 -5.79 10.11 11.86
N ASP A 97 -6.32 10.69 10.80
CA ASP A 97 -5.51 11.43 9.83
C ASP A 97 -4.94 12.74 10.38
N SER A 98 -5.73 13.51 11.14
CA SER A 98 -5.27 14.77 11.72
C SER A 98 -4.22 14.55 12.80
N ILE A 99 -4.44 13.59 13.71
CA ILE A 99 -3.49 13.29 14.79
C ILE A 99 -2.22 12.67 14.22
N VAL A 100 -2.34 11.78 13.23
CA VAL A 100 -1.19 11.22 12.51
C VAL A 100 -0.36 12.33 11.85
N ALA A 101 -0.99 13.34 11.24
CA ALA A 101 -0.30 14.49 10.64
C ALA A 101 0.48 15.30 11.68
N VAL A 102 -0.11 15.56 12.85
CA VAL A 102 0.54 16.30 13.95
C VAL A 102 1.74 15.50 14.47
N VAL A 103 1.55 14.22 14.73
CA VAL A 103 2.61 13.31 15.22
C VAL A 103 3.75 13.18 14.22
N LEU A 104 3.42 13.09 12.93
CA LEU A 104 4.39 13.05 11.83
C LEU A 104 5.23 14.34 11.79
N SER A 105 4.58 15.50 11.83
CA SER A 105 5.27 16.79 11.79
C SER A 105 6.19 16.97 13.01
N PHE A 106 5.73 16.57 14.19
CA PHE A 106 6.52 16.59 15.42
C PHE A 106 7.71 15.63 15.34
N GLY A 107 7.48 14.38 14.90
CA GLY A 107 8.54 13.37 14.75
C GLY A 107 9.61 13.79 13.75
N MET A 108 9.20 14.34 12.61
CA MET A 108 10.11 14.84 11.58
C MET A 108 10.94 16.03 12.09
N GLY A 109 10.32 17.00 12.77
CA GLY A 109 11.02 18.14 13.35
C GLY A 109 12.04 17.72 14.41
N LEU A 110 11.66 16.78 15.28
CA LEU A 110 12.57 16.27 16.33
C LEU A 110 13.70 15.42 15.73
N SER A 111 13.44 14.65 14.68
CA SER A 111 14.48 13.89 13.96
C SER A 111 15.57 14.82 13.41
N VAL A 112 15.16 15.90 12.75
CA VAL A 112 16.09 16.90 12.20
C VAL A 112 16.87 17.58 13.33
N LEU A 113 16.22 17.92 14.44
CA LEU A 113 16.88 18.53 15.61
C LEU A 113 17.95 17.60 16.19
N PHE A 114 17.66 16.33 16.41
CA PHE A 114 18.61 15.37 16.96
C PHE A 114 19.78 15.11 16.01
N ILE A 115 19.52 15.03 14.70
CA ILE A 115 20.55 14.91 13.66
C ILE A 115 21.47 16.13 13.68
N TYR A 116 20.90 17.34 13.80
CA TYR A 116 21.67 18.60 13.85
C TYR A 116 22.53 18.71 15.13
N LEU A 117 21.99 18.29 16.28
CA LEU A 117 22.70 18.31 17.56
C LEU A 117 23.77 17.23 17.69
N TYR A 118 23.82 16.26 16.79
CA TYR A 118 24.78 15.15 16.85
C TYR A 118 26.21 15.66 16.65
N PRO A 119 27.13 15.49 17.65
CA PRO A 119 28.49 16.03 17.60
C PRO A 119 29.44 15.21 16.71
N GLY A 120 28.97 14.06 16.19
CA GLY A 120 29.79 13.16 15.37
C GLY A 120 29.85 13.56 13.89
N ARG A 121 30.27 12.60 13.05
CA ARG A 121 30.34 12.82 11.59
C ARG A 121 28.92 13.06 11.03
N SER A 122 28.71 14.17 10.35
CA SER A 122 27.44 14.49 9.70
C SER A 122 27.00 13.42 8.69
N SER A 123 27.95 12.72 8.05
CA SER A 123 27.68 11.60 7.15
C SER A 123 26.93 10.45 7.83
N THR A 124 27.25 10.14 9.10
CA THR A 124 26.56 9.10 9.87
C THR A 124 25.12 9.50 10.19
N ALA A 125 24.88 10.76 10.54
CA ALA A 125 23.55 11.26 10.79
C ALA A 125 22.70 11.33 9.50
N PHE A 126 23.31 11.76 8.38
CA PHE A 126 22.68 11.78 7.07
C PHE A 126 22.33 10.37 6.54
N SER A 127 23.12 9.35 6.91
CA SER A 127 22.84 7.98 6.48
C SER A 127 21.54 7.41 7.05
N LEU A 128 21.02 7.94 8.17
CA LEU A 128 19.70 7.59 8.68
C LEU A 128 18.56 8.06 7.77
N LEU A 129 18.76 9.18 7.08
CA LEU A 129 17.76 9.72 6.14
C LEU A 129 17.82 9.02 4.77
N THR A 130 19.03 8.85 4.25
CA THR A 130 19.25 8.34 2.89
C THR A 130 19.37 6.81 2.82
N GLY A 131 19.59 6.16 3.98
CA GLY A 131 19.84 4.73 4.10
C GLY A 131 21.25 4.32 3.65
N GLN A 132 21.63 3.14 4.06
CA GLN A 132 22.88 2.47 3.65
C GLN A 132 22.59 1.00 3.31
N ILE A 133 21.92 0.74 2.18
CA ILE A 133 21.70 -0.63 1.71
C ILE A 133 23.06 -1.29 1.42
N VAL A 134 24.04 -0.51 1.00
CA VAL A 134 25.40 -0.95 0.73
C VAL A 134 26.22 -0.84 2.01
N GLY A 135 26.73 -1.98 2.51
CA GLY A 135 27.55 -2.03 3.72
C GLY A 135 26.79 -2.31 5.02
N VAL A 136 25.65 -3.00 4.94
CA VAL A 136 24.91 -3.47 6.13
C VAL A 136 25.80 -4.40 6.96
N SER A 137 25.94 -4.11 8.27
CA SER A 137 26.74 -4.96 9.16
C SER A 137 26.10 -6.34 9.32
N SER A 138 26.94 -7.37 9.57
CA SER A 138 26.45 -8.74 9.79
C SER A 138 25.46 -8.87 10.95
N SER A 139 25.55 -8.00 11.96
CA SER A 139 24.60 -7.94 13.07
C SER A 139 23.22 -7.44 12.62
N ASN A 140 23.18 -6.37 11.84
CA ASN A 140 21.94 -5.82 11.28
C ASN A 140 21.30 -6.80 10.29
N MET A 141 22.10 -7.53 9.52
CA MET A 141 21.62 -8.57 8.61
C MET A 141 20.91 -9.71 9.35
N LYS A 142 21.51 -10.20 10.44
CA LYS A 142 20.88 -11.24 11.28
C LYS A 142 19.58 -10.74 11.90
N MET A 143 19.57 -9.52 12.40
CA MET A 143 18.36 -8.89 12.97
C MET A 143 17.26 -8.75 11.92
N LEU A 144 17.60 -8.30 10.69
CA LEU A 144 16.66 -8.22 9.59
C LEU A 144 16.08 -9.59 9.23
N ALA A 145 16.91 -10.62 9.11
CA ALA A 145 16.46 -11.97 8.78
C ALA A 145 15.50 -12.53 9.84
N ILE A 146 15.85 -12.38 11.12
CA ILE A 146 14.99 -12.81 12.24
C ILE A 146 13.66 -12.05 12.22
N MET A 147 13.69 -10.72 12.05
CA MET A 147 12.48 -9.89 11.99
C MET A 147 11.62 -10.25 10.78
N THR A 148 12.22 -10.53 9.62
CA THR A 148 11.46 -10.96 8.43
C THR A 148 10.71 -12.26 8.71
N VAL A 149 11.37 -13.26 9.32
CA VAL A 149 10.73 -14.54 9.68
C VAL A 149 9.60 -14.32 10.69
N ILE A 150 9.85 -13.53 11.75
CA ILE A 150 8.85 -13.24 12.79
C ILE A 150 7.62 -12.54 12.16
N VAL A 151 7.82 -11.49 11.39
CA VAL A 151 6.73 -10.71 10.78
C VAL A 151 5.90 -11.56 9.83
N VAL A 152 6.57 -12.31 8.93
CA VAL A 152 5.87 -13.20 8.00
C VAL A 152 5.09 -14.28 8.76
N ALA A 153 5.67 -14.87 9.81
CA ALA A 153 4.99 -15.86 10.64
C ALA A 153 3.78 -15.26 11.38
N VAL A 154 3.91 -14.06 11.94
CA VAL A 154 2.80 -13.34 12.62
C VAL A 154 1.68 -13.02 11.64
N ILE A 155 2.01 -12.51 10.43
CA ILE A 155 1.01 -12.23 9.39
C ILE A 155 0.31 -13.52 8.97
N ALA A 156 1.05 -14.61 8.75
CA ALA A 156 0.49 -15.90 8.36
C ALA A 156 -0.43 -16.46 9.46
N LEU A 157 -0.05 -16.38 10.74
CA LEU A 157 -0.83 -16.85 11.87
C LEU A 157 -2.11 -16.02 12.05
N LEU A 158 -2.02 -14.72 11.91
CA LEU A 158 -3.13 -13.79 12.06
C LEU A 158 -3.91 -13.55 10.76
N TRP A 159 -3.59 -14.26 9.69
CA TRP A 159 -4.14 -14.03 8.36
C TRP A 159 -5.66 -13.95 8.34
N ARG A 160 -6.32 -14.97 8.88
CA ARG A 160 -7.79 -15.06 8.89
C ARG A 160 -8.47 -13.95 9.69
N PRO A 161 -8.12 -13.73 10.99
CA PRO A 161 -8.74 -12.68 11.77
C PRO A 161 -8.40 -11.28 11.23
N LEU A 162 -7.20 -11.11 10.65
CA LEU A 162 -6.76 -9.84 10.09
C LEU A 162 -7.56 -9.46 8.84
N LEU A 163 -7.77 -10.40 7.92
CA LEU A 163 -8.61 -10.18 6.74
C LEU A 163 -10.06 -9.90 7.12
N PHE A 164 -10.62 -10.67 8.06
CA PHE A 164 -11.99 -10.47 8.49
C PHE A 164 -12.19 -9.10 9.12
N ALA A 165 -11.28 -8.67 10.02
CA ALA A 165 -11.33 -7.35 10.61
C ALA A 165 -11.02 -6.22 9.62
N THR A 166 -10.40 -6.52 8.48
CA THR A 166 -10.12 -5.55 7.41
C THR A 166 -11.33 -5.36 6.49
N ALA A 167 -12.06 -6.46 6.20
CA ALA A 167 -13.24 -6.42 5.34
C ALA A 167 -14.45 -5.79 6.04
N ASP A 168 -14.75 -6.22 7.26
CA ASP A 168 -15.85 -5.67 8.07
C ASP A 168 -15.49 -5.71 9.56
N PRO A 169 -15.01 -4.58 10.12
CA PRO A 169 -14.65 -4.49 11.53
C PRO A 169 -15.85 -4.66 12.47
N THR A 170 -17.08 -4.31 12.05
CA THR A 170 -18.28 -4.39 12.88
C THR A 170 -18.75 -5.83 13.02
N MET A 171 -18.80 -6.58 11.92
CA MET A 171 -19.12 -8.00 11.91
C MET A 171 -18.03 -8.83 12.60
N ALA A 172 -16.75 -8.48 12.44
CA ALA A 172 -15.66 -9.13 13.14
C ALA A 172 -15.79 -8.96 14.66
N ALA A 173 -16.13 -7.75 15.15
CA ALA A 173 -16.37 -7.50 16.56
C ALA A 173 -17.58 -8.29 17.09
N ALA A 174 -18.69 -8.33 16.35
CA ALA A 174 -19.87 -9.11 16.69
C ALA A 174 -19.60 -10.61 16.76
N SER A 175 -18.64 -11.12 15.96
CA SER A 175 -18.21 -12.51 15.95
C SER A 175 -17.18 -12.85 17.06
N GLY A 176 -16.91 -11.93 17.98
CA GLY A 176 -16.00 -12.13 19.13
C GLY A 176 -14.51 -11.86 18.81
N VAL A 177 -14.18 -11.39 17.63
CA VAL A 177 -12.80 -10.97 17.30
C VAL A 177 -12.47 -9.67 18.03
N LYS A 178 -11.38 -9.66 18.81
CA LYS A 178 -10.89 -8.47 19.52
C LYS A 178 -10.21 -7.50 18.53
N VAL A 179 -11.03 -6.80 17.71
CA VAL A 179 -10.56 -5.91 16.63
C VAL A 179 -9.54 -4.89 17.12
N ARG A 180 -9.75 -4.30 18.31
CA ARG A 180 -8.81 -3.33 18.91
C ARG A 180 -7.44 -3.94 19.20
N LEU A 181 -7.40 -5.15 19.79
CA LEU A 181 -6.14 -5.87 20.04
C LEU A 181 -5.42 -6.18 18.73
N LEU A 182 -6.18 -6.62 17.72
CA LEU A 182 -5.62 -6.94 16.40
C LEU A 182 -5.04 -5.70 15.69
N SER A 183 -5.68 -4.54 15.85
CA SER A 183 -5.18 -3.28 15.30
C SER A 183 -3.90 -2.83 16.00
N VAL A 184 -3.81 -2.94 17.32
CA VAL A 184 -2.59 -2.64 18.08
C VAL A 184 -1.46 -3.60 17.70
N LEU A 185 -1.76 -4.89 17.57
CA LEU A 185 -0.77 -5.88 17.15
C LEU A 185 -0.26 -5.63 15.72
N PHE A 186 -1.17 -5.28 14.81
CA PHE A 186 -0.79 -4.89 13.45
C PHE A 186 0.07 -3.61 13.43
N ALA A 187 -0.28 -2.61 14.24
CA ALA A 187 0.53 -1.40 14.39
C ALA A 187 1.93 -1.71 14.96
N ALA A 188 2.04 -2.64 15.91
CA ALA A 188 3.33 -3.09 16.43
C ALA A 188 4.18 -3.80 15.36
N VAL A 189 3.56 -4.66 14.54
CA VAL A 189 4.22 -5.30 13.38
C VAL A 189 4.68 -4.25 12.38
N LEU A 190 3.83 -3.29 12.06
CA LEU A 190 4.17 -2.17 11.19
C LEU A 190 5.36 -1.37 11.73
N GLY A 191 5.37 -1.09 13.04
CA GLY A 191 6.48 -0.43 13.72
C GLY A 191 7.79 -1.21 13.61
N ALA A 192 7.74 -2.53 13.80
CA ALA A 192 8.91 -3.39 13.65
C ALA A 192 9.47 -3.36 12.22
N VAL A 193 8.59 -3.42 11.20
CA VAL A 193 8.97 -3.31 9.78
C VAL A 193 9.56 -1.94 9.49
N ALA A 194 8.92 -0.87 9.94
CA ALA A 194 9.38 0.50 9.75
C ALA A 194 10.76 0.73 10.40
N SER A 195 10.99 0.21 11.62
CA SER A 195 12.27 0.36 12.31
C SER A 195 13.44 -0.31 11.57
N GLN A 196 13.21 -1.49 10.96
CA GLN A 196 14.21 -2.17 10.15
C GLN A 196 14.43 -1.45 8.82
N GLY A 197 13.34 -1.01 8.18
CA GLY A 197 13.40 -0.28 6.93
C GLY A 197 14.17 1.03 7.04
N VAL A 198 13.91 1.84 8.06
CA VAL A 198 14.62 3.11 8.29
C VAL A 198 16.13 2.90 8.44
N GLN A 199 16.56 1.85 9.13
CA GLN A 199 17.99 1.59 9.35
C GLN A 199 18.74 1.16 8.10
N ILE A 200 18.08 0.44 7.19
CA ILE A 200 18.71 -0.18 6.01
C ILE A 200 18.54 0.71 4.78
N VAL A 201 17.33 1.19 4.56
CA VAL A 201 16.94 1.89 3.32
C VAL A 201 16.81 3.40 3.52
N GLY A 202 16.67 3.81 4.79
CA GLY A 202 16.37 5.20 5.16
C GLY A 202 14.88 5.51 5.11
N ALA A 203 14.48 6.59 5.77
CA ALA A 203 13.08 6.97 5.89
C ALA A 203 12.44 7.31 4.54
N LEU A 204 13.19 7.96 3.64
CA LEU A 204 12.68 8.42 2.34
C LEU A 204 12.30 7.26 1.40
N LEU A 205 13.11 6.20 1.37
CA LEU A 205 12.86 5.07 0.48
C LEU A 205 11.88 4.05 1.07
N LEU A 206 11.75 4.03 2.40
CA LEU A 206 10.89 3.09 3.10
C LEU A 206 9.44 3.14 2.58
N LEU A 207 8.89 4.34 2.35
CA LEU A 207 7.55 4.53 1.83
C LEU A 207 7.34 3.90 0.46
N ALA A 208 8.31 4.06 -0.44
CA ALA A 208 8.23 3.50 -1.78
C ALA A 208 8.15 1.97 -1.74
N LEU A 209 8.86 1.31 -0.80
CA LEU A 209 8.82 -0.14 -0.65
C LEU A 209 7.63 -0.62 0.19
N LEU A 210 7.15 0.18 1.15
CA LEU A 210 6.11 -0.23 2.09
C LEU A 210 4.69 -0.02 1.55
N ILE A 211 4.48 0.93 0.64
CA ILE A 211 3.14 1.28 0.15
C ILE A 211 2.96 0.93 -1.33
N THR A 212 3.90 1.35 -2.18
CA THR A 212 3.71 1.29 -3.64
C THR A 212 3.50 -0.13 -4.18
N PRO A 213 4.27 -1.19 -3.78
CA PRO A 213 4.04 -2.54 -4.27
C PRO A 213 2.70 -3.12 -3.83
N GLY A 214 2.26 -2.78 -2.60
CA GLY A 214 0.95 -3.17 -2.10
C GLY A 214 -0.19 -2.51 -2.87
N ALA A 215 -0.10 -1.21 -3.12
CA ALA A 215 -1.06 -0.47 -3.93
C ALA A 215 -1.13 -1.00 -5.37
N ALA A 216 0.02 -1.35 -5.96
CA ALA A 216 0.09 -1.97 -7.28
C ALA A 216 -0.59 -3.34 -7.31
N ALA A 217 -0.33 -4.19 -6.31
CA ALA A 217 -0.88 -5.54 -6.24
C ALA A 217 -2.41 -5.55 -6.07
N VAL A 218 -2.95 -4.69 -5.20
CA VAL A 218 -4.39 -4.58 -4.95
C VAL A 218 -5.16 -4.13 -6.20
N LYS A 219 -4.54 -3.34 -7.10
CA LYS A 219 -5.15 -2.95 -8.38
C LYS A 219 -5.31 -4.09 -9.38
N VAL A 220 -4.44 -5.08 -9.32
CA VAL A 220 -4.41 -6.19 -10.30
C VAL A 220 -5.27 -7.36 -9.87
N THR A 221 -5.42 -7.59 -8.56
CA THR A 221 -6.12 -8.77 -8.03
C THR A 221 -7.04 -8.43 -6.86
N ALA A 222 -8.23 -9.04 -6.86
CA ALA A 222 -9.19 -8.97 -5.76
C ALA A 222 -8.91 -10.02 -4.66
N ASN A 223 -8.05 -11.02 -4.92
CA ASN A 223 -7.73 -12.05 -3.94
C ASN A 223 -6.62 -11.56 -3.00
N PRO A 224 -6.89 -11.40 -1.68
CA PRO A 224 -5.93 -10.84 -0.74
C PRO A 224 -4.63 -11.65 -0.63
N LEU A 225 -4.69 -12.98 -0.74
CA LEU A 225 -3.50 -13.82 -0.66
C LEU A 225 -2.62 -13.64 -1.88
N VAL A 226 -3.22 -13.59 -3.07
CA VAL A 226 -2.50 -13.31 -4.31
C VAL A 226 -1.91 -11.89 -4.28
N ALA A 227 -2.64 -10.91 -3.70
CA ALA A 227 -2.14 -9.56 -3.54
C ALA A 227 -0.86 -9.50 -2.69
N VAL A 228 -0.78 -10.26 -1.59
CA VAL A 228 0.43 -10.33 -0.75
C VAL A 228 1.61 -10.95 -1.50
N VAL A 229 1.39 -12.06 -2.19
CA VAL A 229 2.47 -12.71 -2.97
C VAL A 229 2.95 -11.79 -4.09
N LEU A 230 2.01 -11.18 -4.83
CA LEU A 230 2.33 -10.27 -5.93
C LEU A 230 3.06 -9.02 -5.43
N SER A 231 2.62 -8.46 -4.30
CA SER A 231 3.28 -7.33 -3.65
C SER A 231 4.70 -7.68 -3.21
N ALA A 232 4.92 -8.87 -2.63
CA ALA A 232 6.26 -9.33 -2.26
C ALA A 232 7.16 -9.46 -3.50
N VAL A 233 6.66 -9.99 -4.60
CA VAL A 233 7.41 -10.08 -5.88
C VAL A 233 7.73 -8.67 -6.39
N PHE A 234 6.77 -7.75 -6.40
CA PHE A 234 7.00 -6.37 -6.85
C PHE A 234 7.99 -5.63 -5.97
N SER A 235 7.89 -5.78 -4.65
CA SER A 235 8.80 -5.15 -3.69
C SER A 235 10.23 -5.69 -3.83
N VAL A 236 10.39 -7.01 -3.95
CA VAL A 236 11.70 -7.64 -4.21
C VAL A 236 12.28 -7.18 -5.54
N THR A 237 11.47 -7.17 -6.60
CA THR A 237 11.92 -6.71 -7.93
C THR A 237 12.36 -5.25 -7.89
N ALA A 238 11.63 -4.38 -7.20
CA ALA A 238 11.98 -2.97 -7.04
C ALA A 238 13.26 -2.80 -6.22
N ALA A 239 13.39 -3.50 -5.07
CA ALA A 239 14.52 -3.38 -4.18
C ALA A 239 15.82 -3.94 -4.79
N VAL A 240 15.78 -5.18 -5.28
CA VAL A 240 16.95 -5.84 -5.88
C VAL A 240 17.28 -5.24 -7.25
N GLY A 241 16.27 -5.03 -8.10
CA GLY A 241 16.45 -4.41 -9.40
C GLY A 241 16.99 -2.99 -9.31
N GLY A 242 16.48 -2.18 -8.40
CA GLY A 242 16.97 -0.82 -8.14
C GLY A 242 18.41 -0.82 -7.62
N LEU A 243 18.78 -1.74 -6.72
CA LEU A 243 20.13 -1.92 -6.24
C LEU A 243 21.07 -2.27 -7.39
N VAL A 244 20.76 -3.28 -8.20
CA VAL A 244 21.58 -3.71 -9.34
C VAL A 244 21.77 -2.60 -10.37
N LEU A 245 20.70 -1.86 -10.67
CA LEU A 245 20.75 -0.74 -11.61
C LEU A 245 21.58 0.45 -11.09
N SER A 246 21.72 0.60 -9.77
CA SER A 246 22.51 1.68 -9.16
C SER A 246 24.03 1.40 -9.12
N LEU A 247 24.44 0.13 -9.26
CA LEU A 247 25.85 -0.27 -9.11
C LEU A 247 26.75 0.37 -10.16
N ALA A 248 26.35 0.33 -11.43
CA ALA A 248 27.18 0.82 -12.53
C ALA A 248 27.31 2.36 -12.58
N PRO A 249 26.23 3.15 -12.45
CA PRO A 249 26.33 4.61 -12.49
C PRO A 249 26.83 5.22 -11.18
N GLY A 250 26.89 4.45 -10.07
CA GLY A 250 27.26 4.98 -8.75
C GLY A 250 26.33 6.04 -8.20
N LEU A 251 25.06 6.01 -8.63
CA LEU A 251 24.01 6.91 -8.17
C LEU A 251 23.31 6.35 -6.92
N PRO A 252 22.60 7.18 -6.15
CA PRO A 252 21.88 6.72 -4.97
C PRO A 252 20.86 5.63 -5.33
N VAL A 253 20.92 4.50 -4.60
CA VAL A 253 20.03 3.34 -4.79
C VAL A 253 18.55 3.74 -4.69
N SER A 254 18.25 4.72 -3.82
CA SER A 254 16.89 5.21 -3.59
C SER A 254 16.19 5.67 -4.86
N VAL A 255 16.91 6.35 -5.77
CA VAL A 255 16.33 6.86 -7.03
C VAL A 255 15.86 5.71 -7.92
N PHE A 256 16.66 4.66 -8.08
CA PHE A 256 16.31 3.52 -8.92
C PHE A 256 15.17 2.68 -8.33
N VAL A 257 15.21 2.44 -7.02
CA VAL A 257 14.15 1.68 -6.33
C VAL A 257 12.82 2.41 -6.39
N THR A 258 12.79 3.71 -6.12
CA THR A 258 11.55 4.51 -6.21
C THR A 258 11.02 4.58 -7.63
N THR A 259 11.90 4.80 -8.61
CA THR A 259 11.52 4.84 -10.03
C THR A 259 10.96 3.49 -10.48
N LEU A 260 11.61 2.38 -10.12
CA LEU A 260 11.14 1.05 -10.50
C LEU A 260 9.82 0.68 -9.82
N SER A 261 9.68 1.00 -8.52
CA SER A 261 8.40 0.85 -7.80
C SER A 261 7.27 1.64 -8.47
N PHE A 262 7.55 2.89 -8.85
CA PHE A 262 6.59 3.74 -9.53
C PHE A 262 6.20 3.21 -10.92
N LEU A 263 7.16 2.72 -11.69
CA LEU A 263 6.90 2.11 -13.00
C LEU A 263 6.03 0.85 -12.86
N ILE A 264 6.31 -0.01 -11.88
CA ILE A 264 5.47 -1.18 -11.58
C ILE A 264 4.03 -0.74 -11.25
N TYR A 265 3.88 0.28 -10.43
CA TYR A 265 2.56 0.83 -10.09
C TYR A 265 1.83 1.39 -11.31
N LEU A 266 2.52 2.14 -12.19
CA LEU A 266 1.93 2.66 -13.43
C LEU A 266 1.46 1.55 -14.37
N VAL A 267 2.25 0.50 -14.53
CA VAL A 267 1.86 -0.68 -15.34
C VAL A 267 0.61 -1.34 -14.77
N CYS A 268 0.56 -1.55 -13.45
CA CYS A 268 -0.61 -2.13 -12.78
C CYS A 268 -1.85 -1.23 -12.90
N TRP A 269 -1.69 0.08 -12.74
CA TRP A 269 -2.75 1.06 -12.92
C TRP A 269 -3.29 1.06 -14.36
N PHE A 270 -2.40 0.98 -15.35
CA PHE A 270 -2.78 0.90 -16.75
C PHE A 270 -3.54 -0.39 -17.07
N ILE A 271 -3.14 -1.52 -16.49
CA ILE A 271 -3.85 -2.80 -16.61
C ILE A 271 -5.27 -2.70 -16.02
N GLU A 272 -5.42 -2.10 -14.84
CA GLU A 272 -6.71 -1.85 -14.19
C GLU A 272 -7.62 -1.00 -15.08
N TRP A 273 -7.09 0.11 -15.62
CA TRP A 273 -7.81 1.01 -16.51
C TRP A 273 -8.28 0.32 -17.81
N LEU A 274 -7.43 -0.53 -18.40
CA LEU A 274 -7.81 -1.31 -19.59
C LEU A 274 -8.91 -2.33 -19.26
N ARG A 275 -8.86 -2.96 -18.07
CA ARG A 275 -9.89 -3.91 -17.62
C ARG A 275 -11.22 -3.21 -17.36
N GLY A 276 -11.20 -2.04 -16.68
CA GLY A 276 -12.40 -1.24 -16.46
C GLY A 276 -13.12 -0.89 -17.75
N ARG A 277 -12.39 -0.40 -18.74
CA ARG A 277 -12.97 -0.10 -20.06
C ARG A 277 -13.61 -1.29 -20.78
N ARG A 278 -13.08 -2.50 -20.56
CA ARG A 278 -13.66 -3.71 -21.16
C ARG A 278 -14.98 -4.09 -20.47
N MET A 279 -15.05 -3.97 -19.15
CA MET A 279 -16.28 -4.27 -18.40
C MET A 279 -17.40 -3.30 -18.76
N ASP A 280 -17.12 -2.01 -18.83
CA ASP A 280 -18.10 -0.99 -19.27
C ASP A 280 -18.62 -1.27 -20.70
N ALA A 281 -17.72 -1.68 -21.62
CA ALA A 281 -18.10 -2.03 -22.99
C ALA A 281 -18.96 -3.29 -23.08
N ASP A 282 -18.69 -4.30 -22.22
CA ASP A 282 -19.46 -5.53 -22.19
C ASP A 282 -20.85 -5.31 -21.51
N GLU A 283 -20.94 -4.46 -20.48
CA GLU A 283 -22.23 -4.04 -19.89
C GLU A 283 -23.10 -3.27 -20.90
N VAL A 284 -22.51 -2.34 -21.64
CA VAL A 284 -23.23 -1.60 -22.67
C VAL A 284 -23.71 -2.53 -23.79
N ARG A 285 -22.90 -3.52 -24.18
CA ARG A 285 -23.30 -4.55 -25.15
C ARG A 285 -24.43 -5.42 -24.60
N ALA A 286 -24.32 -5.91 -23.35
CA ALA A 286 -25.35 -6.73 -22.73
C ALA A 286 -26.67 -5.97 -22.61
N ALA A 287 -26.65 -4.68 -22.23
CA ALA A 287 -27.80 -3.83 -22.17
C ALA A 287 -28.43 -3.60 -23.56
N SER A 288 -27.61 -3.42 -24.60
CA SER A 288 -28.10 -3.28 -25.99
C SER A 288 -28.74 -4.56 -26.53
N TYR A 289 -28.19 -5.72 -26.20
CA TYR A 289 -28.80 -7.02 -26.55
C TYR A 289 -30.14 -7.25 -25.82
N ALA A 290 -30.22 -6.92 -24.52
CA ALA A 290 -31.46 -7.03 -23.76
C ALA A 290 -32.55 -6.09 -24.28
N ALA A 291 -32.20 -4.86 -24.63
CA ALA A 291 -33.13 -3.90 -25.25
C ALA A 291 -33.62 -4.37 -26.64
N GLY A 292 -32.72 -4.96 -27.44
CA GLY A 292 -33.09 -5.53 -28.76
C GLY A 292 -34.05 -6.71 -28.67
N GLN A 293 -33.87 -7.58 -27.67
CA GLN A 293 -34.79 -8.70 -27.43
C GLN A 293 -36.14 -8.26 -26.86
N GLY A 294 -36.15 -7.22 -26.02
CA GLY A 294 -37.39 -6.62 -25.51
C GLY A 294 -38.26 -6.05 -26.62
N LEU A 295 -37.67 -5.36 -27.59
CA LEU A 295 -38.34 -4.81 -28.73
C LEU A 295 -38.90 -5.88 -29.71
N SER A 296 -38.15 -6.96 -29.92
CA SER A 296 -38.63 -8.08 -30.75
C SER A 296 -39.78 -8.87 -30.10
N GLY A 297 -39.77 -8.98 -28.76
CA GLY A 297 -40.88 -9.60 -28.01
C GLY A 297 -42.19 -8.78 -28.04
N VAL A 298 -42.10 -7.46 -28.02
CA VAL A 298 -43.24 -6.57 -28.13
C VAL A 298 -43.81 -6.54 -29.56
N ALA A 299 -42.95 -6.54 -30.58
CA ALA A 299 -43.36 -6.61 -31.98
C ALA A 299 -44.03 -7.97 -32.31
N GLY A 300 -43.53 -9.07 -31.75
CA GLY A 300 -44.16 -10.40 -31.91
C GLY A 300 -45.55 -10.51 -31.24
N ARG A 301 -45.75 -9.84 -30.10
CA ARG A 301 -47.08 -9.79 -29.44
C ARG A 301 -48.06 -8.87 -30.16
N ALA A 302 -47.63 -7.74 -30.71
CA ALA A 302 -48.45 -6.85 -31.51
C ALA A 302 -48.96 -7.50 -32.82
N GLY A 303 -48.15 -8.38 -33.42
CA GLY A 303 -48.54 -9.14 -34.63
C GLY A 303 -49.55 -10.26 -34.36
N GLN A 304 -49.61 -10.81 -33.14
CA GLN A 304 -50.56 -11.86 -32.78
C GLN A 304 -51.91 -11.35 -32.28
N SER A 305 -51.99 -10.11 -31.76
CA SER A 305 -53.26 -9.52 -31.33
C SER A 305 -54.07 -8.88 -32.48
N GLY A 306 -53.48 -8.72 -33.66
CA GLY A 306 -54.17 -8.21 -34.85
C GLY A 306 -55.01 -9.21 -35.64
N ALA A 307 -54.95 -10.52 -35.30
CA ALA A 307 -55.65 -11.60 -36.04
C ALA A 307 -56.86 -12.22 -35.33
N ALA A 308 -57.26 -11.75 -34.15
CA ALA A 308 -58.40 -12.29 -33.44
C ALA A 308 -59.32 -11.18 -32.93
N GLY A 309 -60.45 -10.96 -33.60
CA GLY A 309 -61.59 -10.38 -32.96
C GLY A 309 -62.12 -9.06 -33.51
N LEU A 310 -62.69 -9.07 -34.71
CA LEU A 310 -63.82 -8.21 -35.05
C LEU A 310 -65.10 -8.91 -34.59
N SER A 311 -65.64 -8.56 -33.41
CA SER A 311 -67.05 -8.73 -33.09
C SER A 311 -67.41 -7.83 -31.88
N SER A 312 -68.14 -6.75 -32.18
CA SER A 312 -69.31 -6.12 -31.47
C SER A 312 -69.39 -6.19 -29.92
N GLN A 313 -69.33 -5.07 -29.25
CA GLN A 313 -70.52 -4.34 -28.73
C GLN A 313 -70.10 -3.11 -27.89
N PRO A 314 -70.94 -2.05 -27.83
CA PRO A 314 -70.69 -0.78 -27.17
C PRO A 314 -71.33 -0.74 -25.78
N GLY A 315 -70.77 -0.02 -24.84
CA GLY A 315 -71.42 0.31 -23.57
C GLY A 315 -70.50 0.93 -22.57
N ALA A 316 -70.59 2.25 -22.45
CA ALA A 316 -70.53 3.11 -21.31
C ALA A 316 -69.72 2.66 -20.07
N ASP A 317 -68.73 3.36 -19.62
CA ASP A 317 -68.91 4.42 -18.61
C ASP A 317 -67.57 5.13 -18.29
N SER A 318 -67.69 6.38 -18.10
CA SER A 318 -66.66 7.35 -17.74
C SER A 318 -66.23 7.22 -16.26
N SER A 319 -64.99 7.23 -16.00
CA SER A 319 -64.36 8.00 -14.90
C SER A 319 -62.87 7.64 -14.76
N VAL A 320 -62.02 8.45 -15.32
CA VAL A 320 -60.59 8.51 -15.01
C VAL A 320 -60.38 9.61 -13.97
N PRO A 321 -59.79 9.38 -12.82
CA PRO A 321 -59.25 10.47 -12.03
C PRO A 321 -57.84 10.79 -12.51
N LEU A 322 -57.68 12.03 -12.93
CA LEU A 322 -56.40 12.72 -13.10
C LEU A 322 -55.64 12.75 -11.77
N CYS A 323 -54.50 12.15 -11.71
CA CYS A 323 -53.52 12.44 -10.66
C CYS A 323 -52.74 13.68 -11.05
N GLU A 324 -52.96 14.69 -10.26
CA GLU A 324 -52.34 16.00 -10.25
C GLU A 324 -50.81 15.87 -10.01
N ALA A 325 -50.05 16.42 -10.93
CA ALA A 325 -48.64 16.70 -10.77
C ALA A 325 -48.50 18.00 -9.98
N ASP A 326 -48.19 17.87 -8.67
CA ASP A 326 -47.59 18.94 -7.87
C ASP A 326 -47.31 18.39 -6.46
N SER A 327 -46.09 17.84 -6.24
CA SER A 327 -45.45 17.81 -4.93
C SER A 327 -44.13 17.01 -4.96
N CYS A 328 -43.14 17.51 -5.64
CA CYS A 328 -41.71 17.09 -5.39
C CYS A 328 -40.76 18.22 -5.75
N ALA A 329 -40.96 19.36 -5.11
CA ALA A 329 -39.95 20.41 -5.08
C ALA A 329 -40.05 21.09 -3.72
N ASN A 330 -39.38 20.51 -2.69
CA ASN A 330 -38.81 21.27 -1.58
C ASN A 330 -38.27 20.33 -0.50
N SER A 331 -36.98 20.00 -0.54
CA SER A 331 -36.18 19.74 0.67
C SER A 331 -34.70 19.73 0.34
N GLU A 332 -34.19 20.81 -0.20
CA GLU A 332 -32.78 21.20 -0.04
C GLU A 332 -32.80 22.48 0.77
N ASN A 333 -32.45 22.37 2.04
CA ASN A 333 -31.80 23.31 2.93
C ASN A 333 -32.20 23.00 4.38
N HIS A 334 -31.24 22.50 5.13
CA HIS A 334 -30.88 22.85 6.50
C HIS A 334 -30.10 21.69 7.20
N HIS A 335 -28.92 22.04 7.53
CA HIS A 335 -27.88 21.56 8.44
C HIS A 335 -26.69 20.86 7.80
#